data_80b847df53c40fffcb03278eb1289578
#
_entry.id   80b847df53c40fffcb03278eb1289578
#
_cell.length_a   1.000
_cell.length_b   1.000
_cell.length_c   1.000
_cell.angle_alpha   90.00
_cell.angle_beta   90.00
_cell.angle_gamma   90.00
#
_symmetry.space_group_name_H-M   'P 1'
#
loop_
_entity.id
_entity.type
_entity.pdbx_description
1 polymer ?
#
loop_
_entity_poly.entity_id
_entity_poly.type
_entity_poly.pdbx_seq_one_letter_code
_entity_poly.pdbx_strand_id
1 'polypeptide(L)'
;MPKPLDAQTKKQLVARVKYYKEMGIYDFYRRPVEEGAEVVLQPVGGNPPVNTTAKTKPSLAAMPPIIGGKPSALKLIREDIGDCTRCRLHKGRTNLVFGVGNVNADLMFIGEGPGADEDAKGEPFVGRAGQLLNNMITAMGITREDVYIANVVKCRPPQNRTPEKDECDTCSPFLMRQIDVIKPKVIVALGAVAAKNLLAVNNSMANLRGRWYDFRDSKLLVTYHPAYLLRDPRQKKEAWKDLQMAMKYLGLNPPVAKNEPE
;
A
#
# COMPACT_ATOMS: atom_id res chain seq x y z
N MET A 1 42.94 10.13 17.83
CA MET A 1 42.30 10.88 16.74
C MET A 1 41.59 9.87 15.83
N PRO A 2 40.34 10.05 15.46
CA PRO A 2 39.63 9.12 14.57
C PRO A 2 40.33 9.09 13.21
N LYS A 3 40.48 7.89 12.62
CA LYS A 3 41.08 7.70 11.30
C LYS A 3 40.25 8.43 10.25
N PRO A 4 40.87 9.14 9.29
CA PRO A 4 40.13 9.78 8.20
C PRO A 4 39.42 8.71 7.35
N LEU A 5 38.17 8.98 6.96
CA LEU A 5 37.37 8.13 6.07
C LEU A 5 38.07 8.09 4.70
N ASP A 6 38.14 6.89 4.10
CA ASP A 6 38.60 6.72 2.74
C ASP A 6 37.67 7.43 1.72
N ALA A 7 38.18 7.71 0.53
CA ALA A 7 37.47 8.48 -0.50
C ALA A 7 36.15 7.83 -0.96
N GLN A 8 36.08 6.50 -0.96
CA GLN A 8 34.91 5.75 -1.39
C GLN A 8 33.81 5.78 -0.34
N THR A 9 34.14 5.58 0.92
CA THR A 9 33.24 5.71 2.08
C THR A 9 32.69 7.13 2.19
N LYS A 10 33.56 8.15 1.97
CA LYS A 10 33.15 9.56 1.96
C LYS A 10 32.14 9.86 0.84
N LYS A 11 32.38 9.33 -0.35
CA LYS A 11 31.45 9.48 -1.50
C LYS A 11 30.09 8.82 -1.23
N GLN A 12 30.09 7.62 -0.63
CA GLN A 12 28.84 6.92 -0.24
C GLN A 12 28.10 7.67 0.86
N LEU A 13 28.79 8.21 1.84
CA LEU A 13 28.20 8.99 2.93
C LEU A 13 27.52 10.27 2.39
N VAL A 14 28.21 10.99 1.50
CA VAL A 14 27.65 12.19 0.85
C VAL A 14 26.41 11.87 0.04
N ALA A 15 26.43 10.78 -0.75
CA ALA A 15 25.26 10.34 -1.51
C ALA A 15 24.08 10.00 -0.59
N ARG A 16 24.34 9.34 0.54
CA ARG A 16 23.31 8.97 1.51
C ARG A 16 22.74 10.18 2.26
N VAL A 17 23.56 11.15 2.61
CA VAL A 17 23.11 12.42 3.21
C VAL A 17 22.27 13.21 2.22
N LYS A 18 22.67 13.26 0.94
CA LYS A 18 21.90 13.91 -0.12
C LYS A 18 20.54 13.25 -0.31
N TYR A 19 20.49 11.92 -0.34
CA TYR A 19 19.24 11.14 -0.41
C TYR A 19 18.29 11.45 0.75
N TYR A 20 18.78 11.50 2.01
CA TYR A 20 17.95 11.86 3.16
C TYR A 20 17.45 13.30 3.09
N LYS A 21 18.29 14.23 2.63
CA LYS A 21 17.89 15.63 2.42
C LYS A 21 16.79 15.77 1.35
N GLU A 22 16.87 15.01 0.27
CA GLU A 22 15.82 14.97 -0.77
C GLU A 22 14.50 14.37 -0.26
N MET A 23 14.57 13.49 0.75
CA MET A 23 13.40 12.95 1.46
C MET A 23 12.85 13.88 2.56
N GLY A 24 13.41 15.08 2.75
CA GLY A 24 12.97 16.04 3.77
C GLY A 24 13.42 15.71 5.19
N ILE A 25 14.43 14.85 5.37
CA ILE A 25 15.02 14.50 6.66
C ILE A 25 16.27 15.35 6.86
N TYR A 26 16.17 16.35 7.74
CA TYR A 26 17.26 17.31 8.00
C TYR A 26 17.96 17.08 9.34
N ASP A 27 17.34 16.35 10.27
CA ASP A 27 17.85 16.12 11.61
C ASP A 27 18.42 14.71 11.75
N PHE A 28 19.71 14.64 12.05
CA PHE A 28 20.41 13.40 12.38
C PHE A 28 20.70 13.39 13.88
N TYR A 29 20.15 12.42 14.61
CA TYR A 29 20.46 12.24 16.02
C TYR A 29 21.91 11.77 16.20
N ARG A 30 22.70 12.53 16.93
CA ARG A 30 23.99 12.07 17.45
C ARG A 30 23.72 11.07 18.59
N ARG A 31 24.12 9.83 18.39
CA ARG A 31 24.29 8.91 19.53
C ARG A 31 25.66 9.16 20.14
N PRO A 32 25.81 9.22 21.50
CA PRO A 32 27.10 9.14 22.12
C PRO A 32 27.75 7.81 21.72
N VAL A 33 28.94 7.85 21.16
CA VAL A 33 29.76 6.66 20.89
C VAL A 33 30.51 6.38 22.17
N GLU A 34 30.27 5.21 22.79
CA GLU A 34 31.10 4.74 23.88
C GLU A 34 32.53 4.53 23.34
N GLU A 35 33.55 5.16 23.99
CA GLU A 35 34.94 5.00 23.59
C GLU A 35 35.36 3.55 23.81
N GLY A 36 35.62 2.85 22.69
CA GLY A 36 36.06 1.44 22.69
C GLY A 36 35.35 0.49 21.76
N ALA A 37 34.25 0.92 21.09
CA ALA A 37 33.59 0.07 20.12
C ALA A 37 34.26 0.14 18.74
N GLU A 38 34.91 -0.94 18.32
CA GLU A 38 35.40 -1.10 16.95
C GLU A 38 34.21 -1.16 15.98
N VAL A 39 34.09 -0.15 15.11
CA VAL A 39 33.06 -0.11 14.06
C VAL A 39 33.53 -1.01 12.92
N VAL A 40 33.07 -2.27 12.93
CA VAL A 40 33.22 -3.16 11.78
C VAL A 40 32.14 -2.77 10.76
N LEU A 41 32.55 -2.11 9.68
CA LEU A 41 31.69 -1.81 8.53
C LEU A 41 31.47 -3.10 7.74
N GLN A 42 30.31 -3.73 7.90
CA GLN A 42 29.89 -4.82 7.03
C GLN A 42 29.28 -4.27 5.72
N PRO A 43 29.49 -4.97 4.58
CA PRO A 43 28.94 -4.53 3.29
C PRO A 43 27.42 -4.57 3.29
N VAL A 44 26.82 -3.63 2.57
CA VAL A 44 25.41 -3.30 2.50
C VAL A 44 24.58 -4.52 2.03
N GLY A 45 23.94 -5.21 2.96
CA GLY A 45 23.09 -6.37 2.69
C GLY A 45 22.27 -6.86 3.88
N GLY A 46 22.35 -6.22 5.04
CA GLY A 46 21.61 -6.63 6.23
C GLY A 46 21.36 -5.47 7.20
N ASN A 47 20.18 -5.39 7.76
CA ASN A 47 19.85 -4.44 8.82
C ASN A 47 20.69 -4.73 10.08
N PRO A 48 21.25 -3.70 10.77
CA PRO A 48 22.01 -3.92 12.00
C PRO A 48 21.09 -4.33 13.15
N PRO A 49 21.56 -5.17 14.08
CA PRO A 49 20.81 -5.51 15.28
C PRO A 49 20.73 -4.28 16.22
N VAL A 50 19.51 -3.86 16.50
CA VAL A 50 19.22 -2.80 17.48
C VAL A 50 18.94 -3.46 18.82
N ASN A 51 19.88 -3.36 19.75
CA ASN A 51 19.66 -3.72 21.14
C ASN A 51 19.18 -2.47 21.89
N THR A 52 17.89 -2.37 22.18
CA THR A 52 17.31 -1.32 23.05
C THR A 52 16.25 -1.91 23.95
N THR A 53 16.56 -2.01 25.22
CA THR A 53 15.57 -2.05 26.31
C THR A 53 14.86 -0.70 26.39
N ALA A 54 13.79 -0.50 25.64
CA ALA A 54 12.82 0.57 25.82
C ALA A 54 11.53 0.20 25.09
N LYS A 55 10.45 0.12 25.86
CA LYS A 55 9.02 0.00 25.53
C LYS A 55 8.70 -0.37 24.08
N THR A 56 8.41 -1.63 23.88
CA THR A 56 8.12 -2.36 22.65
C THR A 56 7.09 -1.63 21.77
N LYS A 57 7.55 -0.97 20.73
CA LYS A 57 6.75 -0.88 19.50
C LYS A 57 6.70 -2.29 18.92
N PRO A 58 5.53 -2.80 18.49
CA PRO A 58 5.50 -4.14 17.89
C PRO A 58 6.41 -4.16 16.67
N SER A 59 7.51 -4.91 16.80
CA SER A 59 8.40 -5.28 15.70
C SER A 59 7.55 -6.01 14.66
N LEU A 60 7.64 -5.60 13.39
CA LEU A 60 7.26 -6.46 12.27
C LEU A 60 8.24 -7.64 12.28
N ALA A 61 7.95 -8.64 13.07
CA ALA A 61 8.65 -9.91 13.04
C ALA A 61 8.54 -10.46 11.60
N ALA A 62 9.68 -10.82 11.02
CA ALA A 62 9.71 -11.59 9.78
C ALA A 62 8.73 -12.77 9.94
N MET A 63 7.77 -12.88 9.04
CA MET A 63 6.80 -13.98 9.10
C MET A 63 7.56 -15.31 9.09
N PRO A 64 7.23 -16.24 9.99
CA PRO A 64 7.81 -17.59 9.94
C PRO A 64 7.49 -18.24 8.58
N PRO A 65 8.29 -19.21 8.14
CA PRO A 65 8.03 -19.90 6.88
C PRO A 65 6.60 -20.44 6.88
N ILE A 66 5.81 -20.04 5.88
CA ILE A 66 4.38 -20.28 5.84
C ILE A 66 4.14 -21.74 5.42
N ILE A 67 3.85 -22.60 6.37
CA ILE A 67 3.30 -23.93 6.12
C ILE A 67 1.82 -23.73 5.77
N GLY A 68 1.41 -23.95 4.51
CA GLY A 68 0.01 -23.87 4.10
C GLY A 68 -0.33 -22.86 2.99
N GLY A 69 0.67 -22.18 2.39
CA GLY A 69 0.48 -21.30 1.24
C GLY A 69 -0.14 -19.91 1.56
N LYS A 70 -0.45 -19.15 0.50
CA LYS A 70 -0.96 -17.78 0.61
C LYS A 70 -2.26 -17.63 1.43
N PRO A 71 -3.26 -18.53 1.34
CA PRO A 71 -4.46 -18.43 2.16
C PRO A 71 -4.17 -18.48 3.66
N SER A 72 -3.30 -19.41 4.09
CA SER A 72 -2.91 -19.53 5.50
C SER A 72 -2.14 -18.29 5.97
N ALA A 73 -1.29 -17.73 5.12
CA ALA A 73 -0.57 -16.49 5.41
C ALA A 73 -1.51 -15.30 5.63
N LEU A 74 -2.50 -15.12 4.76
CA LEU A 74 -3.52 -14.07 4.93
C LEU A 74 -4.36 -14.29 6.18
N LYS A 75 -4.68 -15.55 6.51
CA LYS A 75 -5.39 -15.91 7.73
C LYS A 75 -4.58 -15.49 8.97
N LEU A 76 -3.28 -15.78 9.02
CA LEU A 76 -2.40 -15.33 10.11
C LEU A 76 -2.34 -13.81 10.25
N ILE A 77 -2.34 -13.06 9.14
CA ILE A 77 -2.41 -11.59 9.20
C ILE A 77 -3.76 -11.15 9.76
N ARG A 78 -4.85 -11.81 9.38
CA ARG A 78 -6.20 -11.48 9.88
C ARG A 78 -6.34 -11.79 11.37
N GLU A 79 -5.75 -12.87 11.83
CA GLU A 79 -5.71 -13.26 13.25
C GLU A 79 -4.85 -12.29 14.08
N ASP A 80 -3.69 -11.85 13.55
CA ASP A 80 -2.86 -10.84 14.22
C ASP A 80 -3.56 -9.47 14.31
N ILE A 81 -4.32 -9.07 13.30
CA ILE A 81 -5.17 -7.89 13.40
C ILE A 81 -6.19 -8.08 14.52
N GLY A 82 -6.86 -9.24 14.57
CA GLY A 82 -7.88 -9.58 15.55
C GLY A 82 -8.96 -8.52 15.66
N ASP A 83 -9.43 -8.24 16.87
CA ASP A 83 -10.25 -7.08 17.19
C ASP A 83 -9.36 -5.87 17.51
N CYS A 84 -8.74 -5.33 16.46
CA CYS A 84 -7.68 -4.32 16.53
C CYS A 84 -8.12 -3.05 17.26
N THR A 85 -7.35 -2.63 18.26
CA THR A 85 -7.55 -1.36 19.01
C THR A 85 -6.34 -0.42 18.90
N ARG A 86 -5.44 -0.65 17.91
CA ARG A 86 -4.14 0.04 17.80
C ARG A 86 -4.24 1.52 17.41
N CYS A 87 -5.35 1.97 16.80
CA CYS A 87 -5.59 3.38 16.49
C CYS A 87 -7.04 3.76 16.84
N ARG A 88 -7.33 5.06 16.91
CA ARG A 88 -8.64 5.60 17.34
C ARG A 88 -9.82 5.18 16.46
N LEU A 89 -9.58 4.73 15.20
CA LEU A 89 -10.67 4.31 14.30
C LEU A 89 -11.44 3.09 14.83
N HIS A 90 -10.87 2.31 15.74
CA HIS A 90 -11.55 1.15 16.31
C HIS A 90 -12.84 1.52 17.05
N LYS A 91 -12.91 2.73 17.64
CA LYS A 91 -14.05 3.16 18.47
C LYS A 91 -15.35 3.33 17.70
N GLY A 92 -15.27 3.61 16.41
CA GLY A 92 -16.44 3.91 15.58
C GLY A 92 -16.73 2.88 14.48
N ARG A 93 -15.92 1.79 14.36
CA ARG A 93 -16.19 0.75 13.38
C ARG A 93 -17.25 -0.23 13.85
N THR A 94 -18.02 -0.75 12.93
CA THR A 94 -18.90 -1.92 13.13
C THR A 94 -18.12 -3.20 12.83
N ASN A 95 -17.48 -3.25 11.67
CA ASN A 95 -16.67 -4.38 11.23
C ASN A 95 -15.28 -3.95 10.79
N LEU A 96 -14.31 -4.84 10.96
CA LEU A 96 -12.98 -4.68 10.37
C LEU A 96 -13.02 -5.16 8.91
N VAL A 97 -12.66 -4.28 7.98
CA VAL A 97 -12.63 -4.54 6.54
C VAL A 97 -11.22 -4.95 6.13
N PHE A 98 -10.95 -6.25 6.15
CA PHE A 98 -9.61 -6.81 5.93
C PHE A 98 -9.13 -6.63 4.48
N GLY A 99 -9.96 -7.04 3.55
CA GLY A 99 -9.69 -7.18 2.12
C GLY A 99 -10.29 -8.49 1.60
N VAL A 100 -10.55 -8.58 0.30
CA VAL A 100 -11.24 -9.71 -0.33
C VAL A 100 -10.72 -9.93 -1.74
N GLY A 101 -10.80 -11.16 -2.22
CA GLY A 101 -10.51 -11.54 -3.60
C GLY A 101 -9.53 -12.70 -3.72
N ASN A 102 -8.97 -12.88 -4.91
CA ASN A 102 -8.07 -13.96 -5.23
C ASN A 102 -6.70 -13.78 -4.55
N VAL A 103 -6.31 -14.72 -3.73
CA VAL A 103 -4.97 -14.71 -3.08
C VAL A 103 -3.81 -14.88 -4.07
N ASN A 104 -4.10 -15.32 -5.29
CA ASN A 104 -3.14 -15.46 -6.39
C ASN A 104 -3.36 -14.38 -7.48
N ALA A 105 -4.05 -13.29 -7.16
CA ALA A 105 -4.34 -12.23 -8.11
C ALA A 105 -3.06 -11.60 -8.68
N ASP A 106 -3.02 -11.44 -9.99
CA ASP A 106 -2.01 -10.63 -10.68
C ASP A 106 -2.27 -9.13 -10.55
N LEU A 107 -3.52 -8.74 -10.22
CA LEU A 107 -3.97 -7.36 -10.07
C LEU A 107 -4.56 -7.12 -8.69
N MET A 108 -4.08 -6.09 -8.01
CA MET A 108 -4.59 -5.67 -6.70
C MET A 108 -5.04 -4.21 -6.74
N PHE A 109 -6.26 -3.94 -6.28
CA PHE A 109 -6.76 -2.59 -6.08
C PHE A 109 -6.64 -2.18 -4.62
N ILE A 110 -6.13 -0.98 -4.38
CA ILE A 110 -5.93 -0.44 -3.03
C ILE A 110 -6.61 0.93 -2.93
N GLY A 111 -7.63 1.01 -2.08
CA GLY A 111 -8.34 2.24 -1.76
C GLY A 111 -7.87 2.89 -0.47
N GLU A 112 -8.60 3.93 -0.05
CA GLU A 112 -8.32 4.75 1.14
C GLU A 112 -8.74 4.03 2.42
N GLY A 113 -10.03 3.77 2.58
CA GLY A 113 -10.62 3.19 3.77
C GLY A 113 -12.09 2.82 3.56
N PRO A 114 -12.70 2.08 4.50
CA PRO A 114 -14.10 1.68 4.42
C PRO A 114 -15.06 2.87 4.53
N GLY A 115 -16.12 2.85 3.72
CA GLY A 115 -17.31 3.67 3.89
C GLY A 115 -18.35 3.00 4.81
N ALA A 116 -19.59 3.54 4.83
CA ALA A 116 -20.65 3.02 5.67
C ALA A 116 -21.11 1.61 5.29
N ASP A 117 -21.28 1.36 3.98
CA ASP A 117 -21.71 0.07 3.47
C ASP A 117 -20.63 -1.00 3.71
N GLU A 118 -19.36 -0.63 3.54
CA GLU A 118 -18.21 -1.50 3.78
C GLU A 118 -18.07 -1.86 5.26
N ASP A 119 -18.25 -0.88 6.14
CA ASP A 119 -18.22 -1.07 7.59
C ASP A 119 -19.35 -1.99 8.06
N ALA A 120 -20.54 -1.82 7.50
CA ALA A 120 -21.70 -2.68 7.81
C ALA A 120 -21.51 -4.12 7.33
N LYS A 121 -20.89 -4.34 6.15
CA LYS A 121 -20.73 -5.67 5.54
C LYS A 121 -19.40 -6.36 5.89
N GLY A 122 -18.39 -5.62 6.32
CA GLY A 122 -17.05 -6.13 6.56
C GLY A 122 -16.22 -6.38 5.29
N GLU A 123 -16.68 -5.90 4.13
CA GLU A 123 -16.02 -6.10 2.83
C GLU A 123 -15.69 -4.76 2.15
N PRO A 124 -14.54 -4.63 1.46
CA PRO A 124 -14.17 -3.40 0.77
C PRO A 124 -14.97 -3.21 -0.52
N PHE A 125 -15.28 -1.97 -0.86
CA PHE A 125 -15.92 -1.60 -2.13
C PHE A 125 -17.23 -2.36 -2.42
N VAL A 126 -18.20 -2.26 -1.53
CA VAL A 126 -19.54 -2.86 -1.66
C VAL A 126 -20.65 -1.83 -1.83
N GLY A 127 -20.40 -0.55 -1.53
CA GLY A 127 -21.32 0.56 -1.77
C GLY A 127 -21.30 1.07 -3.22
N ARG A 128 -21.85 2.26 -3.46
CA ARG A 128 -21.93 2.87 -4.81
C ARG A 128 -20.56 3.00 -5.50
N ALA A 129 -19.52 3.38 -4.75
CA ALA A 129 -18.15 3.44 -5.28
C ALA A 129 -17.63 2.04 -5.65
N GLY A 130 -18.01 1.02 -4.89
CA GLY A 130 -17.67 -0.37 -5.16
C GLY A 130 -18.37 -0.91 -6.41
N GLN A 131 -19.64 -0.56 -6.64
CA GLN A 131 -20.34 -0.90 -7.87
C GLN A 131 -19.64 -0.32 -9.10
N LEU A 132 -19.19 0.95 -9.02
CA LEU A 132 -18.42 1.55 -10.10
C LEU A 132 -17.08 0.81 -10.30
N LEU A 133 -16.39 0.44 -9.23
CA LEU A 133 -15.15 -0.36 -9.34
C LEU A 133 -15.40 -1.71 -10.00
N ASN A 134 -16.49 -2.40 -9.66
CA ASN A 134 -16.89 -3.66 -10.31
C ASN A 134 -17.10 -3.46 -11.82
N ASN A 135 -17.81 -2.40 -12.22
CA ASN A 135 -18.00 -2.07 -13.64
C ASN A 135 -16.65 -1.77 -14.34
N MET A 136 -15.73 -1.10 -13.67
CA MET A 136 -14.37 -0.85 -14.19
C MET A 136 -13.60 -2.16 -14.38
N ILE A 137 -13.67 -3.08 -13.42
CA ILE A 137 -13.04 -4.42 -13.49
C ILE A 137 -13.65 -5.23 -14.64
N THR A 138 -14.97 -5.26 -14.75
CA THR A 138 -15.68 -5.96 -15.85
C THR A 138 -15.29 -5.38 -17.22
N ALA A 139 -15.14 -4.06 -17.33
CA ALA A 139 -14.69 -3.41 -18.55
C ALA A 139 -13.25 -3.79 -18.93
N MET A 140 -12.42 -4.21 -17.96
CA MET A 140 -11.09 -4.76 -18.21
C MET A 140 -11.13 -6.21 -18.73
N GLY A 141 -12.30 -6.85 -18.81
CA GLY A 141 -12.45 -8.24 -19.27
C GLY A 141 -12.22 -9.30 -18.20
N ILE A 142 -12.23 -8.91 -16.93
CA ILE A 142 -12.05 -9.78 -15.77
C ILE A 142 -13.17 -9.57 -14.76
N THR A 143 -13.23 -10.41 -13.74
CA THR A 143 -14.26 -10.35 -12.69
C THR A 143 -13.65 -9.87 -11.36
N ARG A 144 -14.51 -9.53 -10.41
CA ARG A 144 -14.10 -9.13 -9.06
C ARG A 144 -13.34 -10.25 -8.34
N GLU A 145 -13.66 -11.50 -8.66
CA GLU A 145 -13.07 -12.71 -8.10
C GLU A 145 -11.64 -12.96 -8.62
N ASP A 146 -11.25 -12.34 -9.76
CA ASP A 146 -9.91 -12.48 -10.34
C ASP A 146 -8.88 -11.54 -9.69
N VAL A 147 -9.33 -10.51 -8.99
CA VAL A 147 -8.50 -9.48 -8.37
C VAL A 147 -8.50 -9.58 -6.85
N TYR A 148 -7.56 -8.88 -6.20
CA TYR A 148 -7.62 -8.66 -4.76
C TYR A 148 -7.89 -7.19 -4.47
N ILE A 149 -8.79 -6.91 -3.52
CA ILE A 149 -9.22 -5.55 -3.19
C ILE A 149 -8.99 -5.30 -1.69
N ALA A 150 -8.30 -4.21 -1.36
CA ALA A 150 -8.05 -3.80 0.01
C ALA A 150 -8.04 -2.27 0.15
N ASN A 151 -7.89 -1.81 1.39
CA ASN A 151 -7.73 -0.39 1.72
C ASN A 151 -6.49 -0.16 2.57
N VAL A 152 -5.98 1.08 2.60
CA VAL A 152 -4.90 1.51 3.48
C VAL A 152 -5.30 1.31 4.94
N VAL A 153 -6.45 1.86 5.35
CA VAL A 153 -7.00 1.61 6.69
C VAL A 153 -8.11 0.56 6.64
N LYS A 154 -8.19 -0.26 7.71
CA LYS A 154 -9.14 -1.38 7.79
C LYS A 154 -10.40 -1.04 8.60
N CYS A 155 -10.46 0.14 9.19
CA CYS A 155 -11.58 0.64 9.97
C CYS A 155 -12.13 1.90 9.32
N ARG A 156 -13.44 2.11 9.40
CA ARG A 156 -14.12 3.29 8.86
C ARG A 156 -13.75 4.54 9.65
N PRO A 157 -13.24 5.60 9.01
CA PRO A 157 -13.09 6.90 9.67
C PRO A 157 -14.45 7.54 9.97
N PRO A 158 -14.59 8.27 11.08
CA PRO A 158 -15.83 8.97 11.43
C PRO A 158 -16.32 9.85 10.27
N GLN A 159 -17.62 9.76 9.96
CA GLN A 159 -18.26 10.50 8.86
C GLN A 159 -17.58 10.34 7.48
N ASN A 160 -16.88 9.24 7.27
CA ASN A 160 -16.07 8.96 6.06
C ASN A 160 -15.04 10.06 5.76
N ARG A 161 -14.47 10.73 6.80
CA ARG A 161 -13.35 11.67 6.59
C ARG A 161 -12.12 10.94 6.07
N THR A 162 -11.21 11.69 5.49
CA THR A 162 -9.88 11.17 5.16
C THR A 162 -9.19 10.66 6.44
N PRO A 163 -8.58 9.45 6.40
CA PRO A 163 -7.77 8.96 7.51
C PRO A 163 -6.59 9.88 7.79
N GLU A 164 -6.27 10.08 9.06
CA GLU A 164 -5.10 10.84 9.46
C GLU A 164 -3.81 10.04 9.28
N LYS A 165 -2.69 10.75 9.25
CA LYS A 165 -1.40 10.12 8.99
C LYS A 165 -1.07 9.01 9.99
N ASP A 166 -1.29 9.25 11.28
CA ASP A 166 -1.06 8.27 12.36
C ASP A 166 -1.96 7.04 12.24
N GLU A 167 -3.20 7.20 11.75
CA GLU A 167 -4.13 6.10 11.48
C GLU A 167 -3.63 5.25 10.30
N CYS A 168 -3.15 5.90 9.23
CA CYS A 168 -2.53 5.22 8.10
C CYS A 168 -1.24 4.52 8.53
N ASP A 169 -0.33 5.19 9.22
CA ASP A 169 0.96 4.65 9.66
C ASP A 169 0.76 3.42 10.57
N THR A 170 -0.27 3.44 11.43
CA THR A 170 -0.61 2.30 12.30
C THR A 170 -1.18 1.12 11.53
N CYS A 171 -1.97 1.37 10.47
CA CYS A 171 -2.69 0.32 9.73
C CYS A 171 -1.93 -0.22 8.52
N SER A 172 -1.11 0.61 7.87
CA SER A 172 -0.34 0.25 6.66
C SER A 172 0.52 -1.00 6.79
N PRO A 173 1.15 -1.33 7.94
CA PRO A 173 1.93 -2.56 8.07
C PRO A 173 1.14 -3.83 7.72
N PHE A 174 -0.15 -3.88 8.00
CA PHE A 174 -0.99 -5.01 7.63
C PHE A 174 -1.23 -5.08 6.11
N LEU A 175 -1.44 -3.93 5.46
CA LEU A 175 -1.55 -3.84 4.01
C LEU A 175 -0.25 -4.29 3.34
N MET A 176 0.91 -3.86 3.85
CA MET A 176 2.22 -4.27 3.32
C MET A 176 2.40 -5.78 3.38
N ARG A 177 2.02 -6.41 4.49
CA ARG A 177 2.05 -7.88 4.64
C ARG A 177 1.09 -8.58 3.67
N GLN A 178 -0.09 -8.01 3.42
CA GLN A 178 -1.02 -8.55 2.42
C GLN A 178 -0.38 -8.51 1.02
N ILE A 179 0.25 -7.39 0.63
CA ILE A 179 0.96 -7.27 -0.64
C ILE A 179 2.08 -8.29 -0.75
N ASP A 180 2.88 -8.48 0.31
CA ASP A 180 3.99 -9.44 0.36
C ASP A 180 3.53 -10.90 0.22
N VAL A 181 2.32 -11.22 0.69
CA VAL A 181 1.71 -12.55 0.53
C VAL A 181 1.13 -12.73 -0.87
N ILE A 182 0.37 -11.77 -1.36
CA ILE A 182 -0.34 -11.85 -2.64
C ILE A 182 0.64 -11.73 -3.80
N LYS A 183 1.66 -10.87 -3.70
CA LYS A 183 2.66 -10.57 -4.73
C LYS A 183 2.02 -10.31 -6.10
N PRO A 184 1.13 -9.32 -6.21
CA PRO A 184 0.50 -9.00 -7.48
C PRO A 184 1.54 -8.46 -8.47
N LYS A 185 1.36 -8.70 -9.77
CA LYS A 185 2.18 -8.07 -10.82
C LYS A 185 1.92 -6.56 -10.90
N VAL A 186 0.65 -6.18 -10.71
CA VAL A 186 0.20 -4.78 -10.78
C VAL A 186 -0.62 -4.42 -9.54
N ILE A 187 -0.30 -3.27 -8.96
CA ILE A 187 -1.09 -2.59 -7.93
C ILE A 187 -1.70 -1.34 -8.55
N VAL A 188 -3.02 -1.16 -8.42
CA VAL A 188 -3.71 0.08 -8.79
C VAL A 188 -4.12 0.80 -7.52
N ALA A 189 -3.46 1.93 -7.23
CA ALA A 189 -3.80 2.82 -6.13
C ALA A 189 -4.96 3.73 -6.52
N LEU A 190 -6.07 3.62 -5.81
CA LEU A 190 -7.31 4.35 -6.04
C LEU A 190 -7.35 5.63 -5.20
N GLY A 191 -7.02 6.76 -5.82
CA GLY A 191 -7.09 8.09 -5.20
C GLY A 191 -5.83 8.51 -4.45
N ALA A 192 -5.88 9.74 -3.92
CA ALA A 192 -4.71 10.41 -3.35
C ALA A 192 -4.16 9.72 -2.09
N VAL A 193 -5.04 9.26 -1.20
CA VAL A 193 -4.60 8.66 0.08
C VAL A 193 -3.85 7.37 -0.16
N ALA A 194 -4.38 6.47 -0.99
CA ALA A 194 -3.71 5.23 -1.34
C ALA A 194 -2.36 5.50 -2.03
N ALA A 195 -2.35 6.40 -3.02
CA ALA A 195 -1.14 6.75 -3.75
C ALA A 195 -0.05 7.35 -2.84
N LYS A 196 -0.40 8.34 -2.01
CA LYS A 196 0.54 9.01 -1.10
C LYS A 196 1.07 8.07 -0.03
N ASN A 197 0.23 7.19 0.49
CA ASN A 197 0.63 6.21 1.50
C ASN A 197 1.60 5.17 0.93
N LEU A 198 1.29 4.61 -0.24
CA LEU A 198 2.14 3.58 -0.87
C LEU A 198 3.47 4.17 -1.37
N LEU A 199 3.44 5.33 -2.01
CA LEU A 199 4.63 5.95 -2.60
C LEU A 199 5.44 6.79 -1.61
N ALA A 200 4.91 7.07 -0.40
CA ALA A 200 5.50 7.96 0.60
C ALA A 200 5.79 9.37 0.04
N VAL A 201 4.89 9.89 -0.82
CA VAL A 201 5.02 11.20 -1.47
C VAL A 201 3.84 12.11 -1.15
N ASN A 202 4.00 13.41 -1.35
CA ASN A 202 2.92 14.40 -1.13
C ASN A 202 2.54 15.17 -2.41
N ASN A 203 2.65 14.52 -3.57
CA ASN A 203 2.34 15.12 -4.86
C ASN A 203 0.83 15.18 -5.12
N SER A 204 0.40 16.06 -6.03
CA SER A 204 -1.00 16.12 -6.47
C SER A 204 -1.39 14.90 -7.31
N MET A 205 -2.68 14.57 -7.36
CA MET A 205 -3.19 13.46 -8.20
C MET A 205 -2.84 13.64 -9.68
N ALA A 206 -2.86 14.86 -10.19
CA ALA A 206 -2.49 15.16 -11.58
C ALA A 206 -1.04 14.75 -11.89
N ASN A 207 -0.15 14.86 -10.90
CA ASN A 207 1.25 14.50 -11.04
C ASN A 207 1.52 13.01 -10.78
N LEU A 208 0.63 12.32 -10.08
CA LEU A 208 0.81 10.91 -9.72
C LEU A 208 0.15 9.96 -10.70
N ARG A 209 -1.02 10.31 -11.26
CA ARG A 209 -1.76 9.40 -12.14
C ARG A 209 -1.14 9.24 -13.53
N GLY A 210 -1.51 8.17 -14.22
CA GLY A 210 -1.10 7.91 -15.60
C GLY A 210 0.39 7.61 -15.75
N ARG A 211 1.04 7.13 -14.70
CA ARG A 211 2.47 6.79 -14.67
C ARG A 211 2.70 5.50 -13.92
N TRP A 212 3.74 4.78 -14.32
CA TRP A 212 4.22 3.61 -13.62
C TRP A 212 5.22 3.98 -12.53
N TYR A 213 5.12 3.28 -11.42
CA TYR A 213 6.07 3.31 -10.31
C TYR A 213 6.52 1.90 -10.00
N ASP A 214 7.75 1.74 -9.55
CA ASP A 214 8.22 0.48 -8.97
C ASP A 214 7.86 0.45 -7.49
N PHE A 215 7.18 -0.59 -7.07
CA PHE A 215 6.75 -0.76 -5.68
C PHE A 215 6.96 -2.21 -5.25
N ARG A 216 8.00 -2.47 -4.45
CA ARG A 216 8.43 -3.83 -4.09
C ARG A 216 8.66 -4.69 -5.36
N ASP A 217 8.03 -5.88 -5.40
CA ASP A 217 8.10 -6.78 -6.56
C ASP A 217 6.99 -6.50 -7.60
N SER A 218 6.23 -5.39 -7.46
CA SER A 218 5.07 -5.05 -8.28
C SER A 218 5.29 -3.75 -9.06
N LYS A 219 4.58 -3.59 -10.17
CA LYS A 219 4.36 -2.28 -10.80
C LYS A 219 3.15 -1.61 -10.15
N LEU A 220 3.26 -0.33 -9.80
CA LEU A 220 2.18 0.45 -9.22
C LEU A 220 1.71 1.52 -10.20
N LEU A 221 0.41 1.61 -10.36
CA LEU A 221 -0.28 2.62 -11.15
C LEU A 221 -1.23 3.40 -10.25
N VAL A 222 -1.32 4.71 -10.44
CA VAL A 222 -2.23 5.58 -9.71
C VAL A 222 -3.36 6.01 -10.61
N THR A 223 -4.61 5.92 -10.12
CA THR A 223 -5.79 6.45 -10.80
C THR A 223 -6.76 7.12 -9.82
N TYR A 224 -7.82 7.71 -10.34
CA TYR A 224 -8.83 8.35 -9.51
C TYR A 224 -9.63 7.34 -8.68
N HIS A 225 -10.03 7.75 -7.47
CA HIS A 225 -10.90 6.95 -6.62
C HIS A 225 -12.31 6.87 -7.23
N PRO A 226 -12.98 5.70 -7.25
CA PRO A 226 -14.34 5.56 -7.79
C PRO A 226 -15.35 6.55 -7.20
N ALA A 227 -15.29 6.85 -5.90
CA ALA A 227 -16.14 7.86 -5.28
C ALA A 227 -15.93 9.27 -5.84
N TYR A 228 -14.72 9.62 -6.29
CA TYR A 228 -14.48 10.87 -7.00
C TYR A 228 -15.10 10.84 -8.40
N LEU A 229 -14.99 9.73 -9.13
CA LEU A 229 -15.59 9.57 -10.46
C LEU A 229 -17.12 9.60 -10.46
N LEU A 230 -17.76 9.30 -9.32
CA LEU A 230 -19.20 9.50 -9.15
C LEU A 230 -19.56 10.99 -9.00
N ARG A 231 -18.69 11.80 -8.41
CA ARG A 231 -18.90 13.25 -8.27
C ARG A 231 -18.51 14.05 -9.52
N ASP A 232 -17.45 13.61 -10.22
CA ASP A 232 -17.01 14.20 -11.48
C ASP A 232 -16.87 13.13 -12.58
N PRO A 233 -17.99 12.77 -13.25
CA PRO A 233 -18.00 11.72 -14.28
C PRO A 233 -17.11 12.00 -15.50
N ARG A 234 -16.72 13.26 -15.73
CA ARG A 234 -15.84 13.68 -16.84
C ARG A 234 -14.47 13.01 -16.73
N GLN A 235 -14.03 12.71 -15.51
CA GLN A 235 -12.74 12.09 -15.22
C GLN A 235 -12.73 10.56 -15.48
N LYS A 236 -13.87 9.93 -15.77
CA LYS A 236 -13.95 8.50 -16.08
C LYS A 236 -13.09 8.12 -17.28
N LYS A 237 -13.04 8.99 -18.31
CA LYS A 237 -12.20 8.78 -19.50
C LYS A 237 -10.71 8.70 -19.13
N GLU A 238 -10.28 9.56 -18.21
CA GLU A 238 -8.88 9.58 -17.77
C GLU A 238 -8.56 8.34 -16.89
N ALA A 239 -9.46 7.97 -15.97
CA ALA A 239 -9.30 6.74 -15.19
C ALA A 239 -9.27 5.50 -16.10
N TRP A 240 -10.06 5.48 -17.18
CA TRP A 240 -10.04 4.40 -18.15
C TRP A 240 -8.70 4.27 -18.88
N LYS A 241 -8.08 5.39 -19.27
CA LYS A 241 -6.73 5.38 -19.84
C LYS A 241 -5.71 4.75 -18.88
N ASP A 242 -5.80 5.08 -17.59
CA ASP A 242 -4.92 4.50 -16.58
C ASP A 242 -5.12 2.97 -16.50
N LEU A 243 -6.38 2.50 -16.49
CA LEU A 243 -6.67 1.06 -16.44
C LEU A 243 -6.22 0.33 -17.71
N GLN A 244 -6.33 0.95 -18.89
CA GLN A 244 -5.80 0.40 -20.13
C GLN A 244 -4.28 0.17 -20.06
N MET A 245 -3.54 0.99 -19.34
CA MET A 245 -2.11 0.75 -19.11
C MET A 245 -1.91 -0.54 -18.29
N ALA A 246 -2.72 -0.75 -17.22
CA ALA A 246 -2.67 -1.98 -16.44
C ALA A 246 -3.05 -3.21 -17.28
N MET A 247 -4.12 -3.09 -18.09
CA MET A 247 -4.55 -4.15 -19.02
C MET A 247 -3.44 -4.55 -19.97
N LYS A 248 -2.81 -3.57 -20.62
CA LYS A 248 -1.69 -3.81 -21.56
C LYS A 248 -0.52 -4.53 -20.88
N TYR A 249 -0.18 -4.13 -19.65
CA TYR A 249 0.90 -4.76 -18.89
C TYR A 249 0.59 -6.22 -18.51
N LEU A 250 -0.68 -6.50 -18.18
CA LEU A 250 -1.16 -7.83 -17.78
C LEU A 250 -1.58 -8.70 -18.98
N GLY A 251 -1.60 -8.18 -20.20
CA GLY A 251 -2.08 -8.91 -21.37
C GLY A 251 -3.60 -9.13 -21.37
N LEU A 252 -4.37 -8.28 -20.68
CA LEU A 252 -5.82 -8.36 -20.63
C LEU A 252 -6.45 -7.72 -21.89
N ASN A 253 -7.45 -8.39 -22.44
CA ASN A 253 -8.24 -7.87 -23.56
C ASN A 253 -9.60 -7.42 -23.05
N PRO A 254 -10.11 -6.23 -23.46
CA PRO A 254 -11.47 -5.84 -23.15
C PRO A 254 -12.45 -6.85 -23.76
N PRO A 255 -13.61 -7.06 -23.12
CA PRO A 255 -14.63 -7.92 -23.71
C PRO A 255 -15.01 -7.38 -25.08
N VAL A 256 -15.09 -8.28 -26.07
CA VAL A 256 -15.59 -7.92 -27.39
C VAL A 256 -17.01 -7.40 -27.21
N ALA A 257 -17.30 -6.19 -27.68
CA ALA A 257 -18.63 -5.66 -27.67
C ALA A 257 -19.56 -6.67 -28.38
N LYS A 258 -20.52 -7.22 -27.65
CA LYS A 258 -21.59 -7.98 -28.32
C LYS A 258 -22.31 -6.99 -29.22
N ASN A 259 -22.12 -7.12 -30.55
CA ASN A 259 -23.00 -6.46 -31.48
C ASN A 259 -24.41 -6.97 -31.17
N GLU A 260 -25.26 -6.10 -30.66
CA GLU A 260 -26.70 -6.42 -30.60
C GLU A 260 -27.13 -6.69 -32.04
N PRO A 261 -27.81 -7.81 -32.32
CA PRO A 261 -28.38 -8.01 -33.63
C PRO A 261 -29.44 -6.92 -33.86
N GLU A 262 -29.39 -6.27 -35.03
CA GLU A 262 -30.35 -5.32 -35.52
C GLU A 262 -31.80 -5.88 -35.51
#